data_deb01be27555265d3f96f4109609da5e
#
_entry.id   deb01be27555265d3f96f4109609da5e
#
_cell.length_a   1.000
_cell.length_b   1.000
_cell.length_c   1.000
_cell.angle_alpha   90.00
_cell.angle_beta   90.00
_cell.angle_gamma   90.00
#
_symmetry.space_group_name_H-M   'P 1'
#
loop_
_entity.id
_entity.type
_entity.pdbx_description
1 polymer ?
#
loop_
_entity_poly.entity_id
_entity_poly.type
_entity_poly.pdbx_seq_one_letter_code
_entity_poly.pdbx_strand_id
1 'polypeptide(L)'
;MNKTSFLAILALSVVLLASCSGKEKAREVMPVKVKTEKAEPVPVSGSQEFSGTVEASDDAALSFASGGTVTKVYVSVGDMVKKGALIAEVDPVSVRNAYNAAKAVREQAEDAFRRMKQLHDEGSLTEMQWIEVQSKLRQAVSTENIARKSLTDCRLYAPYSGYVAEKLVEAGQNAAPGMPVIKLVSINKVKIKIAVPEDEMSGIKVGQSALVRVPALQNMSCSGRVAEKGVAADPLSRSYEVKIEVSNSGHKLLPGMVCEAYVGDNLSATAVALPANVILIDTDNRTFVWTAVGGKAHKTYVEVGESVGSRVVINSGISVGDKVIVGGQQKVSEGTKIAEL
;
A
#
# COMPACT_ATOMS: atom_id res chain seq x y z
N MET A 1 47.96 -82.42 -46.80
CA MET A 1 47.18 -81.39 -46.05
C MET A 1 45.86 -81.19 -46.81
N ASN A 2 44.78 -81.73 -46.25
CA ASN A 2 43.51 -81.91 -47.01
C ASN A 2 42.71 -80.65 -47.16
N LYS A 3 42.22 -80.44 -48.39
CA LYS A 3 41.40 -79.31 -48.76
C LYS A 3 40.09 -79.20 -47.91
N THR A 4 39.65 -80.25 -47.25
CA THR A 4 38.50 -80.38 -46.37
C THR A 4 38.69 -79.66 -45.06
N SER A 5 39.91 -79.61 -44.49
CA SER A 5 40.22 -78.96 -43.20
C SER A 5 40.24 -77.41 -43.35
N PHE A 6 40.56 -76.93 -44.55
CA PHE A 6 40.55 -75.41 -44.80
C PHE A 6 39.18 -74.87 -44.97
N LEU A 7 38.24 -75.70 -45.52
CA LEU A 7 36.84 -75.25 -45.66
C LEU A 7 36.10 -75.26 -44.30
N ALA A 8 36.44 -76.13 -43.39
CA ALA A 8 35.86 -76.21 -42.04
C ALA A 8 36.30 -75.06 -41.15
N ILE A 9 37.53 -74.57 -41.30
CA ILE A 9 38.06 -73.44 -40.56
C ILE A 9 37.48 -72.11 -41.09
N LEU A 10 37.22 -72.01 -42.41
CA LEU A 10 36.62 -70.85 -43.03
C LEU A 10 35.15 -70.73 -42.71
N ALA A 11 34.42 -71.84 -42.57
CA ALA A 11 33.01 -71.85 -42.17
C ALA A 11 32.79 -71.49 -40.68
N LEU A 12 33.76 -71.84 -39.79
CA LEU A 12 33.70 -71.54 -38.40
C LEU A 12 34.00 -70.04 -38.11
N SER A 13 34.78 -69.38 -38.96
CA SER A 13 35.10 -67.96 -38.83
C SER A 13 33.93 -67.02 -39.24
N VAL A 14 33.03 -67.48 -40.13
CA VAL A 14 31.86 -66.71 -40.60
C VAL A 14 30.73 -66.71 -39.55
N VAL A 15 30.61 -67.75 -38.71
CA VAL A 15 29.55 -67.83 -37.67
C VAL A 15 29.86 -66.94 -36.46
N LEU A 16 31.12 -66.55 -36.24
CA LEU A 16 31.52 -65.68 -35.12
C LEU A 16 31.29 -64.17 -35.39
N LEU A 17 30.94 -63.75 -36.61
CA LEU A 17 30.71 -62.34 -36.99
C LEU A 17 29.22 -61.97 -36.99
N ALA A 18 28.28 -62.87 -36.72
CA ALA A 18 26.85 -62.63 -36.75
C ALA A 18 26.21 -62.40 -35.35
N SER A 19 26.98 -62.28 -34.24
CA SER A 19 26.45 -62.18 -32.90
C SER A 19 26.68 -60.83 -32.21
N CYS A 20 26.51 -59.73 -32.96
CA CYS A 20 26.43 -58.38 -32.32
C CYS A 20 25.40 -57.48 -33.01
N SER A 21 24.16 -57.98 -33.11
CA SER A 21 23.00 -57.09 -33.33
C SER A 21 22.12 -57.15 -32.08
N GLY A 22 22.69 -56.73 -30.97
CA GLY A 22 21.94 -56.39 -29.78
C GLY A 22 21.23 -55.05 -30.02
N LYS A 23 19.92 -55.06 -30.28
CA LYS A 23 19.10 -53.85 -30.12
C LYS A 23 19.35 -53.34 -28.70
N GLU A 24 20.09 -52.25 -28.62
CA GLU A 24 20.18 -51.45 -27.39
C GLU A 24 18.76 -51.02 -27.03
N LYS A 25 18.12 -51.69 -26.10
CA LYS A 25 16.91 -51.20 -25.46
C LYS A 25 17.27 -49.85 -24.86
N ALA A 26 16.79 -48.79 -25.45
CA ALA A 26 16.90 -47.47 -24.88
C ALA A 26 16.46 -47.58 -23.40
N ARG A 27 17.41 -47.43 -22.49
CA ARG A 27 17.14 -47.32 -21.05
C ARG A 27 16.15 -46.20 -20.89
N GLU A 28 14.93 -46.53 -20.43
CA GLU A 28 13.93 -45.53 -20.09
C GLU A 28 14.52 -44.65 -18.97
N VAL A 29 15.07 -43.52 -19.37
CA VAL A 29 15.68 -42.58 -18.41
C VAL A 29 14.55 -41.99 -17.60
N MET A 30 14.45 -42.43 -16.33
CA MET A 30 13.49 -41.87 -15.39
C MET A 30 13.71 -40.35 -15.31
N PRO A 31 12.63 -39.56 -15.39
CA PRO A 31 12.78 -38.09 -15.34
C PRO A 31 13.32 -37.67 -13.97
N VAL A 32 14.27 -36.76 -14.00
CA VAL A 32 14.87 -36.17 -12.80
C VAL A 32 13.85 -35.22 -12.16
N LYS A 33 13.55 -35.43 -10.89
CA LYS A 33 12.66 -34.53 -10.14
C LYS A 33 13.40 -33.22 -9.85
N VAL A 34 12.83 -32.10 -10.30
CA VAL A 34 13.37 -30.75 -10.14
C VAL A 34 12.30 -29.80 -9.62
N LYS A 35 12.72 -28.81 -8.86
CA LYS A 35 11.86 -27.68 -8.48
C LYS A 35 12.07 -26.56 -9.48
N THR A 36 11.00 -26.07 -10.09
CA THR A 36 11.04 -24.93 -11.02
C THR A 36 10.40 -23.69 -10.39
N GLU A 37 10.88 -22.52 -10.77
CA GLU A 37 10.31 -21.21 -10.43
C GLU A 37 10.14 -20.42 -11.71
N LYS A 38 9.00 -19.72 -11.84
CA LYS A 38 8.83 -18.80 -12.97
C LYS A 38 9.68 -17.57 -12.74
N ALA A 39 10.34 -17.14 -13.80
CA ALA A 39 11.07 -15.89 -13.84
C ALA A 39 10.10 -14.72 -13.66
N GLU A 40 10.11 -14.10 -12.47
CA GLU A 40 9.25 -12.97 -12.13
C GLU A 40 9.97 -11.66 -12.44
N PRO A 41 9.21 -10.63 -12.93
CA PRO A 41 9.78 -9.32 -13.16
C PRO A 41 10.13 -8.67 -11.81
N VAL A 42 11.34 -8.17 -11.70
CA VAL A 42 11.78 -7.31 -10.61
C VAL A 42 12.14 -5.93 -11.15
N PRO A 43 11.91 -4.86 -10.40
CA PRO A 43 12.38 -3.53 -10.77
C PRO A 43 13.92 -3.55 -10.89
N VAL A 44 14.44 -3.04 -12.00
CA VAL A 44 15.89 -3.08 -12.28
C VAL A 44 16.60 -1.82 -11.89
N SER A 45 17.86 -2.01 -11.52
CA SER A 45 18.99 -1.06 -11.54
C SER A 45 18.69 0.42 -11.29
N GLY A 46 19.10 0.90 -10.14
CA GLY A 46 18.93 2.28 -9.71
C GLY A 46 17.68 2.52 -8.87
N SER A 47 16.86 1.49 -8.58
CA SER A 47 15.80 1.58 -7.58
C SER A 47 16.32 1.12 -6.21
N GLN A 48 16.18 1.98 -5.24
CA GLN A 48 16.48 1.65 -3.85
C GLN A 48 15.25 0.97 -3.24
N GLU A 49 15.46 -0.14 -2.54
CA GLU A 49 14.40 -0.89 -1.85
C GLU A 49 14.29 -0.45 -0.40
N PHE A 50 13.09 -0.09 0.01
CA PHE A 50 12.78 0.33 1.37
C PHE A 50 11.59 -0.46 1.92
N SER A 51 11.68 -0.87 3.17
CA SER A 51 10.51 -1.35 3.91
C SER A 51 9.63 -0.17 4.27
N GLY A 52 8.33 -0.32 4.09
CA GLY A 52 7.36 0.74 4.34
C GLY A 52 6.09 0.24 5.01
N THR A 53 5.28 1.20 5.46
CA THR A 53 3.96 0.95 6.05
C THR A 53 2.92 1.80 5.34
N VAL A 54 1.77 1.22 5.08
CA VAL A 54 0.62 1.92 4.50
C VAL A 54 0.00 2.83 5.56
N GLU A 55 -0.14 4.11 5.27
CA GLU A 55 -0.89 5.09 6.05
C GLU A 55 -2.10 5.59 5.26
N ALA A 56 -3.15 6.04 5.96
CA ALA A 56 -4.26 6.73 5.30
C ALA A 56 -3.79 8.06 4.71
N SER A 57 -4.45 8.54 3.63
CA SER A 57 -4.16 9.87 3.10
C SER A 57 -4.54 10.97 4.08
N ASP A 58 -5.67 10.78 4.73
CA ASP A 58 -6.19 11.67 5.77
C ASP A 58 -6.61 10.80 6.97
N ASP A 59 -6.22 11.23 8.15
CA ASP A 59 -6.52 10.61 9.45
C ASP A 59 -7.00 11.71 10.39
N ALA A 60 -8.22 11.60 10.88
CA ALA A 60 -8.79 12.55 11.81
C ALA A 60 -9.41 11.87 13.02
N ALA A 61 -8.92 12.24 14.18
CA ALA A 61 -9.54 11.92 15.45
C ALA A 61 -10.65 12.95 15.71
N LEU A 62 -11.91 12.56 15.48
CA LEU A 62 -13.08 13.43 15.63
C LEU A 62 -13.50 13.52 17.10
N SER A 63 -13.79 14.71 17.55
CA SER A 63 -14.21 15.01 18.92
C SER A 63 -15.40 15.96 18.91
N PHE A 64 -16.20 15.95 20.00
CA PHE A 64 -17.20 16.98 20.21
C PHE A 64 -16.52 18.28 20.65
N ALA A 65 -16.98 19.41 20.12
CA ALA A 65 -16.58 20.72 20.61
C ALA A 65 -17.33 21.11 21.91
N SER A 66 -18.56 20.58 22.10
CA SER A 66 -19.34 20.69 23.34
C SER A 66 -19.36 19.35 24.05
N GLY A 67 -19.03 19.32 25.34
CA GLY A 67 -19.11 18.09 26.15
C GLY A 67 -20.56 17.72 26.50
N GLY A 68 -20.75 16.47 26.87
CA GLY A 68 -22.03 15.96 27.34
C GLY A 68 -22.11 14.45 27.29
N THR A 69 -23.22 13.90 27.78
CA THR A 69 -23.49 12.46 27.66
C THR A 69 -23.86 12.11 26.24
N VAL A 70 -23.15 11.14 25.64
CA VAL A 70 -23.43 10.65 24.30
C VAL A 70 -24.81 9.96 24.29
N THR A 71 -25.75 10.49 23.54
CA THR A 71 -27.08 9.92 23.41
C THR A 71 -27.11 8.81 22.38
N LYS A 72 -26.38 9.00 21.29
CA LYS A 72 -26.36 8.01 20.20
C LYS A 72 -25.09 8.11 19.36
N VAL A 73 -24.57 6.95 18.93
CA VAL A 73 -23.56 6.79 17.90
C VAL A 73 -24.22 6.08 16.72
N TYR A 74 -24.11 6.65 15.51
CA TYR A 74 -24.82 6.18 14.31
C TYR A 74 -23.95 5.30 13.41
N VAL A 75 -22.68 5.10 13.77
CA VAL A 75 -21.69 4.40 12.95
C VAL A 75 -21.00 3.30 13.76
N SER A 76 -20.51 2.29 13.05
CA SER A 76 -19.70 1.19 13.56
C SER A 76 -18.30 1.20 12.93
N VAL A 77 -17.36 0.52 13.55
CA VAL A 77 -16.02 0.32 12.97
C VAL A 77 -16.16 -0.42 11.64
N GLY A 78 -15.46 0.07 10.61
CA GLY A 78 -15.53 -0.43 9.24
C GLY A 78 -16.58 0.25 8.36
N ASP A 79 -17.51 1.03 8.92
CA ASP A 79 -18.53 1.71 8.12
C ASP A 79 -17.91 2.82 7.26
N MET A 80 -18.40 2.91 6.01
CA MET A 80 -18.12 4.03 5.12
C MET A 80 -19.10 5.17 5.42
N VAL A 81 -18.56 6.35 5.70
CA VAL A 81 -19.35 7.58 5.91
C VAL A 81 -19.04 8.62 4.84
N LYS A 82 -20.06 9.34 4.41
CA LYS A 82 -19.91 10.47 3.46
C LYS A 82 -19.66 11.76 4.23
N LYS A 83 -18.96 12.71 3.58
CA LYS A 83 -18.80 14.07 4.11
C LYS A 83 -20.16 14.67 4.51
N GLY A 84 -20.23 15.21 5.71
CA GLY A 84 -21.46 15.80 6.27
C GLY A 84 -22.44 14.79 6.90
N ALA A 85 -22.14 13.48 6.90
CA ALA A 85 -22.97 12.49 7.59
C ALA A 85 -22.87 12.67 9.11
N LEU A 86 -23.99 12.50 9.80
CA LEU A 86 -24.06 12.52 11.26
C LEU A 86 -23.45 11.24 11.83
N ILE A 87 -22.44 11.38 12.68
CA ILE A 87 -21.69 10.29 13.29
C ILE A 87 -22.18 9.98 14.68
N ALA A 88 -22.34 11.00 15.51
CA ALA A 88 -22.75 10.85 16.91
C ALA A 88 -23.40 12.14 17.41
N GLU A 89 -24.13 12.04 18.52
CA GLU A 89 -24.73 13.21 19.20
C GLU A 89 -24.64 13.08 20.72
N VAL A 90 -24.45 14.21 21.38
CA VAL A 90 -24.56 14.34 22.85
C VAL A 90 -25.90 14.97 23.23
N ASP A 91 -26.30 14.81 24.50
CA ASP A 91 -27.56 15.37 25.02
C ASP A 91 -27.58 16.90 24.81
N PRO A 92 -28.52 17.41 24.01
CA PRO A 92 -28.61 18.83 23.71
C PRO A 92 -29.52 19.62 24.68
N VAL A 93 -30.12 18.98 25.67
CA VAL A 93 -31.23 19.59 26.44
C VAL A 93 -30.82 20.90 27.11
N SER A 94 -29.71 20.92 27.84
CA SER A 94 -29.22 22.12 28.54
C SER A 94 -28.78 23.21 27.55
N VAL A 95 -28.09 22.82 26.51
CA VAL A 95 -27.60 23.75 25.46
C VAL A 95 -28.74 24.33 24.63
N ARG A 96 -29.79 23.51 24.37
CA ARG A 96 -31.03 23.95 23.70
C ARG A 96 -31.76 24.99 24.52
N ASN A 97 -31.86 24.81 25.85
CA ASN A 97 -32.49 25.76 26.76
C ASN A 97 -31.71 27.08 26.78
N ALA A 98 -30.37 27.02 26.81
CA ALA A 98 -29.49 28.22 26.70
C ALA A 98 -29.68 28.96 25.37
N TYR A 99 -29.77 28.23 24.25
CA TYR A 99 -30.06 28.81 22.94
C TYR A 99 -31.46 29.50 22.92
N ASN A 100 -32.50 28.84 23.46
CA ASN A 100 -33.83 29.43 23.49
C ASN A 100 -33.88 30.70 24.35
N ALA A 101 -33.16 30.75 25.49
CA ALA A 101 -33.04 31.94 26.31
C ALA A 101 -32.32 33.08 25.55
N ALA A 102 -31.19 32.80 24.90
CA ALA A 102 -30.47 33.79 24.11
C ALA A 102 -31.30 34.31 22.93
N LYS A 103 -32.04 33.42 22.27
CA LYS A 103 -32.99 33.80 21.20
C LYS A 103 -34.06 34.75 21.68
N ALA A 104 -34.67 34.51 22.83
CA ALA A 104 -35.67 35.39 23.40
C ALA A 104 -35.12 36.81 23.72
N VAL A 105 -33.86 36.88 24.23
CA VAL A 105 -33.18 38.14 24.49
C VAL A 105 -32.90 38.90 23.16
N ARG A 106 -32.50 38.21 22.11
CA ARG A 106 -32.35 38.81 20.79
C ARG A 106 -33.68 39.34 20.23
N GLU A 107 -34.75 38.56 20.31
CA GLU A 107 -36.07 38.98 19.84
C GLU A 107 -36.55 40.23 20.57
N GLN A 108 -36.35 40.31 21.91
CA GLN A 108 -36.63 41.48 22.71
C GLN A 108 -35.79 42.71 22.27
N ALA A 109 -34.49 42.53 22.06
CA ALA A 109 -33.62 43.60 21.62
C ALA A 109 -33.97 44.10 20.21
N GLU A 110 -34.36 43.18 19.31
CA GLU A 110 -34.79 43.48 17.94
C GLU A 110 -36.10 44.31 17.92
N ASP A 111 -37.02 43.97 18.81
CA ASP A 111 -38.29 44.67 18.98
C ASP A 111 -38.08 46.10 19.53
N ALA A 112 -37.18 46.22 20.54
CA ALA A 112 -36.77 47.54 21.06
C ALA A 112 -36.05 48.38 19.97
N PHE A 113 -35.16 47.77 19.21
CA PHE A 113 -34.49 48.45 18.10
C PHE A 113 -35.46 48.95 17.05
N ARG A 114 -36.45 48.16 16.65
CA ARG A 114 -37.48 48.51 15.68
C ARG A 114 -38.30 49.74 16.10
N ARG A 115 -38.73 49.77 17.38
CA ARG A 115 -39.48 50.89 17.97
C ARG A 115 -38.62 52.17 18.08
N MET A 116 -37.36 52.02 18.54
CA MET A 116 -36.45 53.13 18.71
C MET A 116 -35.96 53.69 17.37
N LYS A 117 -35.86 52.82 16.35
CA LYS A 117 -35.56 53.26 14.96
C LYS A 117 -36.63 54.21 14.43
N GLN A 118 -37.89 53.93 14.67
CA GLN A 118 -38.99 54.82 14.26
C GLN A 118 -38.88 56.18 14.95
N LEU A 119 -38.65 56.24 16.27
CA LEU A 119 -38.44 57.49 17.00
C LEU A 119 -37.17 58.27 16.54
N HIS A 120 -36.11 57.54 16.20
CA HIS A 120 -34.92 58.17 15.67
C HIS A 120 -35.19 58.79 14.30
N ASP A 121 -35.88 58.06 13.40
CA ASP A 121 -36.21 58.54 12.05
C ASP A 121 -37.16 59.79 12.11
N GLU A 122 -37.96 59.93 13.18
CA GLU A 122 -38.80 61.07 13.49
C GLU A 122 -38.05 62.22 14.21
N GLY A 123 -36.75 62.06 14.48
CA GLY A 123 -35.92 63.06 15.17
C GLY A 123 -36.21 63.18 16.67
N SER A 124 -36.94 62.24 17.25
CA SER A 124 -37.38 62.24 18.67
C SER A 124 -36.45 61.47 19.59
N LEU A 125 -35.29 60.98 19.09
CA LEU A 125 -34.31 60.19 19.87
C LEU A 125 -32.92 60.85 19.82
N THR A 126 -32.19 60.85 20.93
CA THR A 126 -30.83 61.33 20.97
C THR A 126 -29.85 60.29 20.32
N GLU A 127 -28.75 60.79 19.71
CA GLU A 127 -27.75 59.93 19.09
C GLU A 127 -27.16 58.92 20.09
N MET A 128 -26.98 59.31 21.33
CA MET A 128 -26.46 58.40 22.37
C MET A 128 -27.44 57.25 22.62
N GLN A 129 -28.75 57.50 22.75
CA GLN A 129 -29.77 56.45 22.92
C GLN A 129 -29.85 55.56 21.71
N TRP A 130 -29.72 56.10 20.52
CA TRP A 130 -29.67 55.35 19.25
C TRP A 130 -28.50 54.36 19.20
N ILE A 131 -27.28 54.84 19.52
CA ILE A 131 -26.09 54.01 19.62
C ILE A 131 -26.21 52.92 20.66
N GLU A 132 -26.82 53.21 21.81
CA GLU A 132 -27.06 52.25 22.89
C GLU A 132 -27.95 51.09 22.41
N VAL A 133 -29.09 51.39 21.77
CA VAL A 133 -30.03 50.38 21.29
C VAL A 133 -29.39 49.51 20.17
N GLN A 134 -28.65 50.15 19.26
CA GLN A 134 -27.89 49.39 18.26
C GLN A 134 -26.90 48.40 18.90
N SER A 135 -26.19 48.89 19.94
CA SER A 135 -25.16 48.08 20.63
C SER A 135 -25.80 46.89 21.40
N LYS A 136 -26.94 47.10 22.04
CA LYS A 136 -27.72 46.04 22.70
C LYS A 136 -28.20 44.98 21.70
N LEU A 137 -28.67 45.36 20.54
CA LEU A 137 -29.08 44.44 19.50
C LEU A 137 -27.88 43.62 18.99
N ARG A 138 -26.74 44.27 18.65
CA ARG A 138 -25.52 43.55 18.23
C ARG A 138 -25.05 42.57 19.29
N GLN A 139 -25.08 42.94 20.58
CA GLN A 139 -24.71 42.05 21.69
C GLN A 139 -25.65 40.83 21.77
N ALA A 140 -26.96 41.04 21.69
CA ALA A 140 -27.95 39.96 21.74
C ALA A 140 -27.83 39.01 20.56
N VAL A 141 -27.60 39.53 19.33
CA VAL A 141 -27.32 38.72 18.12
C VAL A 141 -26.07 37.90 18.29
N SER A 142 -25.00 38.45 18.83
CA SER A 142 -23.73 37.74 19.07
C SER A 142 -23.90 36.62 20.08
N THR A 143 -24.65 36.89 21.17
CA THR A 143 -24.94 35.90 22.24
C THR A 143 -25.76 34.72 21.69
N GLU A 144 -26.82 35.00 20.90
CA GLU A 144 -27.58 33.94 20.24
C GLU A 144 -26.74 33.11 19.28
N ASN A 145 -25.86 33.75 18.50
CA ASN A 145 -24.97 33.04 17.57
C ASN A 145 -24.03 32.07 18.30
N ILE A 146 -23.49 32.47 19.44
CA ILE A 146 -22.64 31.59 20.28
C ILE A 146 -23.47 30.39 20.78
N ALA A 147 -24.66 30.65 21.34
CA ALA A 147 -25.54 29.59 21.87
C ALA A 147 -25.99 28.64 20.73
N ARG A 148 -26.31 29.16 19.56
CA ARG A 148 -26.67 28.36 18.38
C ARG A 148 -25.49 27.48 17.90
N LYS A 149 -24.28 28.03 17.87
CA LYS A 149 -23.08 27.25 17.55
C LYS A 149 -22.91 26.10 18.55
N SER A 150 -23.01 26.37 19.85
CA SER A 150 -22.93 25.34 20.88
C SER A 150 -23.97 24.23 20.68
N LEU A 151 -25.21 24.59 20.32
CA LEU A 151 -26.26 23.59 20.02
C LEU A 151 -25.93 22.75 18.76
N THR A 152 -25.35 23.38 17.75
CA THR A 152 -24.87 22.64 16.57
C THR A 152 -23.75 21.69 16.91
N ASP A 153 -22.85 22.09 17.81
CA ASP A 153 -21.67 21.34 18.25
C ASP A 153 -22.02 20.14 19.15
N CYS A 154 -23.28 20.00 19.56
CA CYS A 154 -23.78 18.76 20.17
C CYS A 154 -23.89 17.60 19.16
N ARG A 155 -23.71 17.87 17.87
CA ARG A 155 -23.72 16.87 16.80
C ARG A 155 -22.37 16.81 16.11
N LEU A 156 -21.86 15.60 15.96
CA LEU A 156 -20.60 15.33 15.32
C LEU A 156 -20.84 14.86 13.88
N TYR A 157 -20.30 15.58 12.93
CA TYR A 157 -20.39 15.29 11.50
C TYR A 157 -19.06 14.92 10.90
N ALA A 158 -19.08 14.08 9.85
CA ALA A 158 -17.88 13.71 9.08
C ALA A 158 -17.34 14.90 8.29
N PRO A 159 -16.06 15.32 8.48
CA PRO A 159 -15.47 16.44 7.74
C PRO A 159 -15.15 16.08 6.28
N TYR A 160 -14.93 14.80 6.01
CA TYR A 160 -14.69 14.23 4.67
C TYR A 160 -15.29 12.82 4.59
N SER A 161 -15.36 12.27 3.38
CA SER A 161 -15.82 10.89 3.18
C SER A 161 -14.69 9.91 3.49
N GLY A 162 -14.96 8.88 4.30
CA GLY A 162 -13.95 7.93 4.73
C GLY A 162 -14.54 6.74 5.47
N TYR A 163 -13.69 5.96 6.09
CA TYR A 163 -14.05 4.79 6.88
C TYR A 163 -13.82 5.04 8.37
N VAL A 164 -14.68 4.51 9.20
CA VAL A 164 -14.52 4.52 10.67
C VAL A 164 -13.45 3.50 11.03
N ALA A 165 -12.26 3.96 11.42
CA ALA A 165 -11.17 3.10 11.84
C ALA A 165 -11.32 2.64 13.29
N GLU A 166 -11.75 3.55 14.19
CA GLU A 166 -11.91 3.27 15.61
C GLU A 166 -13.15 3.98 16.16
N LYS A 167 -13.82 3.33 17.09
CA LYS A 167 -14.89 3.90 17.89
C LYS A 167 -14.45 3.90 19.35
N LEU A 168 -14.22 5.08 19.91
CA LEU A 168 -13.65 5.30 21.23
C LEU A 168 -14.70 5.64 22.29
N VAL A 169 -15.98 5.74 21.89
CA VAL A 169 -17.09 6.09 22.79
C VAL A 169 -18.35 5.27 22.48
N GLU A 170 -19.13 4.97 23.51
CA GLU A 170 -20.42 4.33 23.42
C GLU A 170 -21.54 5.25 23.90
N ALA A 171 -22.80 4.95 23.49
CA ALA A 171 -23.96 5.63 24.00
C ALA A 171 -24.08 5.48 25.56
N GLY A 172 -24.41 6.55 26.24
CA GLY A 172 -24.43 6.62 27.70
C GLY A 172 -23.13 7.08 28.35
N GLN A 173 -21.99 7.10 27.61
CA GLN A 173 -20.74 7.62 28.14
C GLN A 173 -20.67 9.15 28.07
N ASN A 174 -19.86 9.75 28.95
CA ASN A 174 -19.63 11.20 28.92
C ASN A 174 -18.43 11.52 28.02
N ALA A 175 -18.64 12.39 27.05
CA ALA A 175 -17.58 12.91 26.17
C ALA A 175 -17.18 14.32 26.62
N ALA A 176 -15.90 14.50 26.93
CA ALA A 176 -15.35 15.81 27.20
C ALA A 176 -15.02 16.57 25.89
N PRO A 177 -15.06 17.91 25.89
CA PRO A 177 -14.67 18.71 24.74
C PRO A 177 -13.23 18.37 24.30
N GLY A 178 -13.04 18.13 23.00
CA GLY A 178 -11.71 17.81 22.44
C GLY A 178 -11.25 16.34 22.64
N MET A 179 -11.98 15.54 23.43
CA MET A 179 -11.66 14.12 23.59
C MET A 179 -12.02 13.35 22.32
N PRO A 180 -11.08 12.58 21.70
CA PRO A 180 -11.39 11.77 20.54
C PRO A 180 -12.49 10.74 20.80
N VAL A 181 -13.49 10.70 19.95
CA VAL A 181 -14.62 9.76 20.03
C VAL A 181 -14.70 8.80 18.85
N ILE A 182 -14.29 9.25 17.68
CA ILE A 182 -14.24 8.46 16.44
C ILE A 182 -12.96 8.79 15.69
N LYS A 183 -12.28 7.75 15.18
CA LYS A 183 -11.19 7.92 14.23
C LYS A 183 -11.69 7.64 12.82
N LEU A 184 -11.64 8.66 11.98
CA LEU A 184 -12.06 8.60 10.57
C LEU A 184 -10.83 8.63 9.68
N VAL A 185 -10.73 7.69 8.73
CA VAL A 185 -9.61 7.59 7.79
C VAL A 185 -10.10 7.62 6.36
N SER A 186 -9.36 8.29 5.49
CA SER A 186 -9.58 8.27 4.05
C SER A 186 -8.57 7.30 3.41
N ILE A 187 -9.07 6.33 2.64
CA ILE A 187 -8.26 5.30 1.99
C ILE A 187 -8.41 5.27 0.47
N ASN A 188 -9.05 6.26 -0.15
CA ASN A 188 -9.12 6.37 -1.61
C ASN A 188 -7.74 6.52 -2.26
N LYS A 189 -6.88 7.24 -1.57
CA LYS A 189 -5.44 7.26 -1.75
C LYS A 189 -4.82 6.83 -0.43
N VAL A 190 -3.63 6.28 -0.50
CA VAL A 190 -2.83 5.94 0.68
C VAL A 190 -1.45 6.51 0.55
N LYS A 191 -0.80 6.73 1.66
CA LYS A 191 0.60 7.13 1.74
C LYS A 191 1.42 5.95 2.24
N ILE A 192 2.46 5.61 1.52
CA ILE A 192 3.42 4.61 1.97
C ILE A 192 4.54 5.36 2.64
N LYS A 193 4.63 5.20 3.93
CA LYS A 193 5.69 5.77 4.75
C LYS A 193 6.89 4.84 4.73
N ILE A 194 8.02 5.32 4.25
CA ILE A 194 9.30 4.63 4.25
C ILE A 194 10.33 5.39 5.06
N ALA A 195 11.27 4.66 5.65
CA ALA A 195 12.42 5.20 6.36
C ALA A 195 13.64 5.10 5.45
N VAL A 196 14.22 6.24 5.08
CA VAL A 196 15.32 6.33 4.14
C VAL A 196 16.60 6.75 4.91
N PRO A 197 17.69 5.97 4.84
CA PRO A 197 18.97 6.34 5.42
C PRO A 197 19.53 7.64 4.83
N GLU A 198 20.40 8.32 5.59
CA GLU A 198 20.94 9.63 5.21
C GLU A 198 21.75 9.59 3.92
N ASP A 199 22.54 8.54 3.71
CA ASP A 199 23.37 8.33 2.53
C ASP A 199 22.56 8.14 1.23
N GLU A 200 21.35 7.58 1.34
CA GLU A 200 20.46 7.36 0.19
C GLU A 200 19.53 8.53 -0.09
N MET A 201 19.36 9.42 0.89
CA MET A 201 18.40 10.52 0.83
C MET A 201 18.68 11.50 -0.32
N SER A 202 19.94 11.65 -0.72
CA SER A 202 20.34 12.55 -1.82
C SER A 202 19.77 12.11 -3.18
N GLY A 203 19.57 10.80 -3.38
CA GLY A 203 19.02 10.20 -4.59
C GLY A 203 17.51 10.33 -4.74
N ILE A 204 16.79 10.66 -3.67
CA ILE A 204 15.33 10.73 -3.66
C ILE A 204 14.83 12.14 -3.91
N LYS A 205 13.90 12.29 -4.87
CA LYS A 205 13.28 13.57 -5.25
C LYS A 205 11.77 13.48 -5.16
N VAL A 206 11.12 14.56 -4.74
CA VAL A 206 9.66 14.69 -4.81
C VAL A 206 9.20 14.61 -6.28
N GLY A 207 8.16 13.84 -6.53
CA GLY A 207 7.65 13.54 -7.87
C GLY A 207 8.26 12.31 -8.53
N GLN A 208 9.36 11.76 -7.98
CA GLN A 208 10.00 10.54 -8.47
C GLN A 208 9.05 9.35 -8.43
N SER A 209 9.15 8.47 -9.42
CA SER A 209 8.32 7.28 -9.50
C SER A 209 8.71 6.26 -8.43
N ALA A 210 7.70 5.55 -7.94
CA ALA A 210 7.90 4.46 -6.99
C ALA A 210 7.00 3.27 -7.37
N LEU A 211 7.50 2.06 -7.17
CA LEU A 211 6.74 0.83 -7.24
C LEU A 211 6.61 0.29 -5.82
N VAL A 212 5.37 0.02 -5.40
CA VAL A 212 5.07 -0.52 -4.08
C VAL A 212 4.56 -1.94 -4.22
N ARG A 213 5.19 -2.88 -3.54
CA ARG A 213 4.76 -4.28 -3.46
C ARG A 213 4.20 -4.57 -2.07
N VAL A 214 3.04 -5.19 -2.01
CA VAL A 214 2.38 -5.55 -0.76
C VAL A 214 2.29 -7.08 -0.64
N PRO A 215 3.14 -7.72 0.15
CA PRO A 215 3.18 -9.18 0.29
C PRO A 215 1.87 -9.78 0.79
N ALA A 216 1.19 -9.10 1.72
CA ALA A 216 -0.09 -9.53 2.27
C ALA A 216 -1.22 -9.63 1.22
N LEU A 217 -1.08 -8.99 0.06
CA LEU A 217 -2.03 -9.01 -1.05
C LEU A 217 -1.49 -9.83 -2.25
N GLN A 218 -0.90 -10.98 -1.98
CA GLN A 218 -0.32 -11.87 -3.00
C GLN A 218 0.74 -11.17 -3.87
N ASN A 219 1.62 -10.38 -3.25
CA ASN A 219 2.64 -9.58 -3.91
C ASN A 219 2.07 -8.57 -4.92
N MET A 220 0.86 -8.04 -4.66
CA MET A 220 0.26 -7.02 -5.51
C MET A 220 1.20 -5.82 -5.62
N SER A 221 1.47 -5.40 -6.84
CA SER A 221 2.30 -4.22 -7.12
C SER A 221 1.43 -3.04 -7.53
N CYS A 222 1.74 -1.87 -6.98
CA CYS A 222 1.05 -0.61 -7.23
C CYS A 222 2.08 0.47 -7.57
N SER A 223 1.79 1.28 -8.58
CA SER A 223 2.62 2.44 -8.91
C SER A 223 2.24 3.63 -8.02
N GLY A 224 3.25 4.35 -7.56
CA GLY A 224 3.12 5.58 -6.78
C GLY A 224 4.13 6.64 -7.18
N ARG A 225 4.09 7.76 -6.47
CA ARG A 225 5.07 8.84 -6.60
C ARG A 225 5.46 9.36 -5.22
N VAL A 226 6.71 9.73 -5.06
CA VAL A 226 7.19 10.43 -3.87
C VAL A 226 6.43 11.75 -3.74
N ALA A 227 5.60 11.86 -2.71
CA ALA A 227 4.78 13.05 -2.44
C ALA A 227 5.45 13.99 -1.42
N GLU A 228 6.06 13.40 -0.39
CA GLU A 228 6.66 14.16 0.70
C GLU A 228 8.05 13.60 1.01
N LYS A 229 8.98 14.50 1.29
CA LYS A 229 10.35 14.19 1.72
C LYS A 229 10.62 14.92 3.01
N GLY A 230 10.80 14.18 4.10
CA GLY A 230 11.13 14.73 5.41
C GLY A 230 12.44 15.50 5.40
N VAL A 231 12.48 16.57 6.20
CA VAL A 231 13.67 17.44 6.33
C VAL A 231 14.41 17.23 7.66
N ALA A 232 13.82 16.42 8.56
CA ALA A 232 14.40 16.07 9.85
C ALA A 232 14.56 14.56 9.94
N ALA A 233 15.74 14.11 10.37
CA ALA A 233 15.98 12.71 10.65
C ALA A 233 15.40 12.32 12.00
N ASP A 234 14.86 11.12 12.08
CA ASP A 234 14.57 10.47 13.37
C ASP A 234 15.90 10.18 14.08
N PRO A 235 16.11 10.70 15.31
CA PRO A 235 17.40 10.58 15.99
C PRO A 235 17.74 9.14 16.41
N LEU A 236 16.74 8.27 16.53
CA LEU A 236 16.94 6.88 16.93
C LEU A 236 17.33 5.99 15.75
N SER A 237 16.60 6.10 14.65
CA SER A 237 16.83 5.29 13.44
C SER A 237 17.82 5.92 12.47
N ARG A 238 18.18 7.20 12.61
CA ARG A 238 19.01 8.01 11.70
C ARG A 238 18.49 7.97 10.26
N SER A 239 17.19 7.92 10.12
CA SER A 239 16.51 7.87 8.83
C SER A 239 15.55 9.04 8.66
N TYR A 240 15.30 9.40 7.43
CA TYR A 240 14.33 10.42 7.04
C TYR A 240 13.03 9.76 6.61
N GLU A 241 11.90 10.36 6.99
CA GLU A 241 10.60 9.91 6.56
C GLU A 241 10.34 10.39 5.13
N VAL A 242 10.01 9.45 4.22
CA VAL A 242 9.54 9.76 2.87
C VAL A 242 8.17 9.12 2.68
N LYS A 243 7.23 9.87 2.08
CA LYS A 243 5.89 9.37 1.80
C LYS A 243 5.65 9.27 0.30
N ILE A 244 5.21 8.10 -0.13
CA ILE A 244 4.85 7.80 -1.50
C ILE A 244 3.34 7.75 -1.60
N GLU A 245 2.73 8.60 -2.42
CA GLU A 245 1.30 8.56 -2.69
C GLU A 245 0.97 7.47 -3.69
N VAL A 246 0.00 6.62 -3.34
CA VAL A 246 -0.51 5.51 -4.15
C VAL A 246 -2.03 5.61 -4.26
N SER A 247 -2.57 5.45 -5.47
CA SER A 247 -4.01 5.37 -5.69
C SER A 247 -4.55 4.02 -5.23
N ASN A 248 -5.63 4.02 -4.47
CA ASN A 248 -6.25 2.83 -3.88
C ASN A 248 -7.72 2.71 -4.27
N SER A 249 -8.04 2.82 -5.55
CA SER A 249 -9.41 2.78 -6.07
C SER A 249 -10.17 1.49 -5.73
N GLY A 250 -9.47 0.40 -5.47
CA GLY A 250 -10.03 -0.87 -5.02
C GLY A 250 -10.15 -1.04 -3.51
N HIS A 251 -9.73 -0.06 -2.71
CA HIS A 251 -9.72 -0.06 -1.23
C HIS A 251 -9.05 -1.30 -0.60
N LYS A 252 -8.11 -1.92 -1.34
CA LYS A 252 -7.40 -3.12 -0.89
C LYS A 252 -6.24 -2.82 0.04
N LEU A 253 -5.61 -1.65 -0.14
CA LEU A 253 -4.53 -1.17 0.71
C LEU A 253 -5.15 -0.60 1.98
N LEU A 254 -4.88 -1.24 3.11
CA LEU A 254 -5.38 -0.82 4.41
C LEU A 254 -4.24 -0.23 5.25
N PRO A 255 -4.49 0.85 6.01
CA PRO A 255 -3.51 1.38 6.96
C PRO A 255 -2.97 0.31 7.91
N GLY A 256 -1.67 0.32 8.15
CA GLY A 256 -0.96 -0.66 8.96
C GLY A 256 -0.37 -1.84 8.17
N MET A 257 -0.71 -2.02 6.89
CA MET A 257 -0.05 -3.05 6.06
C MET A 257 1.42 -2.72 5.83
N VAL A 258 2.27 -3.75 5.93
CA VAL A 258 3.69 -3.65 5.58
C VAL A 258 3.84 -3.85 4.07
N CYS A 259 4.74 -3.09 3.47
CA CYS A 259 5.03 -3.14 2.04
C CYS A 259 6.52 -2.89 1.76
N GLU A 260 6.93 -3.25 0.57
CA GLU A 260 8.25 -2.96 0.00
C GLU A 260 8.09 -1.85 -1.04
N ALA A 261 8.86 -0.80 -0.94
CA ALA A 261 8.82 0.33 -1.86
C ALA A 261 10.15 0.43 -2.62
N TYR A 262 10.07 0.47 -3.92
CA TYR A 262 11.19 0.65 -4.84
C TYR A 262 11.11 2.05 -5.43
N VAL A 263 12.08 2.90 -5.11
CA VAL A 263 12.12 4.30 -5.58
C VAL A 263 13.23 4.46 -6.61
N GLY A 264 12.89 4.95 -7.81
CA GLY A 264 13.87 5.12 -8.88
C GLY A 264 13.26 5.63 -10.19
N ASP A 265 14.08 6.12 -11.09
CA ASP A 265 13.64 6.72 -12.35
C ASP A 265 13.32 5.67 -13.44
N ASN A 266 13.84 4.44 -13.32
CA ASN A 266 13.74 3.37 -14.32
C ASN A 266 12.91 2.15 -13.86
N LEU A 267 11.83 2.36 -13.13
CA LEU A 267 10.94 1.29 -12.65
C LEU A 267 10.23 0.50 -13.76
N SER A 268 10.33 0.96 -15.01
CA SER A 268 9.70 0.31 -16.18
C SER A 268 10.57 -0.73 -16.85
N ALA A 269 11.85 -0.84 -16.50
CA ALA A 269 12.71 -1.89 -17.03
C ALA A 269 12.44 -3.18 -16.22
N THR A 270 11.71 -4.10 -16.83
CA THR A 270 11.47 -5.43 -16.27
C THR A 270 12.71 -6.28 -16.53
N ALA A 271 13.59 -6.40 -15.55
CA ALA A 271 14.54 -7.51 -15.56
C ALA A 271 13.97 -8.67 -14.73
N VAL A 272 14.55 -9.81 -14.95
CA VAL A 272 14.30 -11.02 -14.18
C VAL A 272 15.36 -11.09 -13.09
N ALA A 273 14.98 -11.35 -11.84
CA ALA A 273 15.94 -11.70 -10.82
C ALA A 273 15.76 -13.15 -10.39
N LEU A 274 16.87 -13.87 -10.32
CA LEU A 274 16.94 -15.25 -9.91
C LEU A 274 17.71 -15.38 -8.60
N PRO A 275 17.39 -16.39 -7.75
CA PRO A 275 18.20 -16.68 -6.58
C PRO A 275 19.67 -16.90 -6.96
N ALA A 276 20.61 -16.31 -6.22
CA ALA A 276 22.04 -16.38 -6.56
C ALA A 276 22.57 -17.83 -6.67
N ASN A 277 21.99 -18.76 -5.93
CA ASN A 277 22.38 -20.16 -5.90
C ASN A 277 22.00 -20.97 -7.15
N VAL A 278 21.20 -20.42 -8.07
CA VAL A 278 20.83 -21.11 -9.33
C VAL A 278 21.72 -20.71 -10.50
N ILE A 279 22.52 -19.67 -10.33
CA ILE A 279 23.46 -19.20 -11.32
C ILE A 279 24.72 -20.06 -11.26
N LEU A 280 25.03 -20.72 -12.34
CA LEU A 280 26.18 -21.63 -12.48
C LEU A 280 27.20 -21.04 -13.45
N ILE A 281 28.43 -21.51 -13.31
CA ILE A 281 29.55 -21.11 -14.22
C ILE A 281 30.00 -22.38 -14.91
N ASP A 282 30.19 -22.29 -16.23
CA ASP A 282 30.74 -23.40 -17.03
C ASP A 282 32.28 -23.41 -17.08
N THR A 283 32.84 -24.37 -17.77
CA THR A 283 34.28 -24.52 -17.95
C THR A 283 34.93 -23.36 -18.71
N ASP A 284 34.13 -22.62 -19.49
CA ASP A 284 34.57 -21.46 -20.26
C ASP A 284 34.38 -20.14 -19.51
N ASN A 285 34.13 -20.23 -18.20
CA ASN A 285 33.84 -19.11 -17.29
C ASN A 285 32.63 -18.24 -17.69
N ARG A 286 31.63 -18.87 -18.35
CA ARG A 286 30.36 -18.22 -18.70
C ARG A 286 29.28 -18.58 -17.72
N THR A 287 28.46 -17.61 -17.33
CA THR A 287 27.32 -17.80 -16.43
C THR A 287 26.13 -18.38 -17.18
N PHE A 288 25.47 -19.34 -16.58
CA PHE A 288 24.26 -19.97 -17.12
C PHE A 288 23.30 -20.41 -16.03
N VAL A 289 22.07 -20.68 -16.42
CA VAL A 289 21.03 -21.31 -15.59
C VAL A 289 20.39 -22.46 -16.34
N TRP A 290 19.77 -23.38 -15.60
CA TRP A 290 18.97 -24.44 -16.20
C TRP A 290 17.53 -23.97 -16.37
N THR A 291 16.99 -24.00 -17.58
CA THR A 291 15.60 -23.73 -17.92
C THR A 291 14.84 -25.02 -18.20
N ALA A 292 13.54 -25.03 -17.85
CA ALA A 292 12.65 -26.17 -18.10
C ALA A 292 11.80 -25.87 -19.36
N VAL A 293 12.14 -26.53 -20.47
CA VAL A 293 11.41 -26.35 -21.75
C VAL A 293 10.98 -27.71 -22.27
N GLY A 294 9.67 -27.89 -22.52
CA GLY A 294 9.12 -29.14 -23.08
C GLY A 294 9.43 -30.38 -22.25
N GLY A 295 9.51 -30.28 -20.91
CA GLY A 295 9.83 -31.38 -20.01
C GLY A 295 11.30 -31.82 -20.03
N LYS A 296 12.18 -30.98 -20.53
CA LYS A 296 13.64 -31.18 -20.55
C LYS A 296 14.37 -29.98 -19.96
N ALA A 297 15.54 -30.23 -19.38
CA ALA A 297 16.45 -29.21 -18.92
C ALA A 297 17.30 -28.68 -20.09
N HIS A 298 17.35 -27.36 -20.24
CA HIS A 298 18.17 -26.67 -21.24
C HIS A 298 19.14 -25.70 -20.55
N LYS A 299 20.37 -25.69 -21.00
CA LYS A 299 21.41 -24.77 -20.52
C LYS A 299 21.23 -23.42 -21.20
N THR A 300 20.82 -22.41 -20.45
CA THR A 300 20.61 -21.07 -20.97
C THR A 300 21.68 -20.13 -20.42
N TYR A 301 22.48 -19.55 -21.27
CA TYR A 301 23.48 -18.56 -20.87
C TYR A 301 22.85 -17.25 -20.52
N VAL A 302 23.33 -16.64 -19.43
CA VAL A 302 22.79 -15.40 -18.90
C VAL A 302 23.87 -14.39 -18.59
N GLU A 303 23.55 -13.11 -18.78
CA GLU A 303 24.38 -12.02 -18.30
C GLU A 303 23.82 -11.57 -16.94
N VAL A 304 24.65 -11.67 -15.92
CA VAL A 304 24.28 -11.27 -14.57
C VAL A 304 24.54 -9.79 -14.36
N GLY A 305 23.62 -9.14 -13.66
CA GLY A 305 23.69 -7.75 -13.24
C GLY A 305 23.95 -7.60 -11.75
N GLU A 306 23.38 -6.57 -11.16
CA GLU A 306 23.53 -6.26 -9.74
C GLU A 306 22.80 -7.29 -8.85
N SER A 307 23.31 -7.47 -7.63
CA SER A 307 22.65 -8.29 -6.61
C SER A 307 21.62 -7.44 -5.84
N VAL A 308 20.39 -7.93 -5.75
CA VAL A 308 19.31 -7.31 -4.96
C VAL A 308 18.92 -8.29 -3.86
N GLY A 309 19.36 -8.03 -2.65
CA GLY A 309 19.18 -8.95 -1.53
C GLY A 309 19.83 -10.32 -1.77
N SER A 310 19.03 -11.41 -1.74
CA SER A 310 19.48 -12.78 -2.04
C SER A 310 19.34 -13.18 -3.53
N ARG A 311 18.89 -12.24 -4.38
CA ARG A 311 18.67 -12.47 -5.81
C ARG A 311 19.67 -11.67 -6.66
N VAL A 312 19.91 -12.14 -7.86
CA VAL A 312 20.78 -11.49 -8.85
C VAL A 312 19.94 -11.14 -10.07
N VAL A 313 20.05 -9.92 -10.52
CA VAL A 313 19.39 -9.42 -11.74
C VAL A 313 19.99 -10.09 -12.95
N ILE A 314 19.18 -10.52 -13.89
CA ILE A 314 19.59 -11.07 -15.18
C ILE A 314 19.32 -10.02 -16.26
N ASN A 315 20.41 -9.48 -16.83
CA ASN A 315 20.34 -8.45 -17.86
C ASN A 315 19.93 -9.02 -19.23
N SER A 316 20.31 -10.26 -19.52
CA SER A 316 19.97 -10.94 -20.77
C SER A 316 19.99 -12.46 -20.63
N GLY A 317 19.27 -13.17 -21.51
CA GLY A 317 19.24 -14.64 -21.59
C GLY A 317 17.96 -15.29 -21.03
N ILE A 318 17.18 -14.62 -20.18
CA ILE A 318 15.93 -15.13 -19.62
C ILE A 318 14.83 -14.08 -19.82
N SER A 319 13.64 -14.53 -20.18
CA SER A 319 12.44 -13.71 -20.31
C SER A 319 11.50 -13.91 -19.14
N VAL A 320 10.65 -12.89 -18.87
CA VAL A 320 9.59 -12.99 -17.87
C VAL A 320 8.64 -14.15 -18.21
N GLY A 321 8.44 -15.03 -17.24
CA GLY A 321 7.59 -16.23 -17.40
C GLY A 321 8.36 -17.51 -17.75
N ASP A 322 9.66 -17.43 -18.09
CA ASP A 322 10.47 -18.62 -18.29
C ASP A 322 10.56 -19.43 -16.99
N LYS A 323 10.52 -20.75 -17.13
CA LYS A 323 10.67 -21.66 -15.99
C LYS A 323 12.16 -21.97 -15.76
N VAL A 324 12.68 -21.54 -14.62
CA VAL A 324 14.06 -21.80 -14.21
C VAL A 324 14.09 -22.90 -13.15
N ILE A 325 15.05 -23.81 -13.25
CA ILE A 325 15.24 -24.90 -12.28
C ILE A 325 15.98 -24.32 -11.07
N VAL A 326 15.27 -24.23 -9.95
CA VAL A 326 15.79 -23.67 -8.68
C VAL A 326 16.19 -24.74 -7.67
N GLY A 327 15.86 -26.00 -7.94
CA GLY A 327 16.26 -27.12 -7.09
C GLY A 327 16.48 -28.39 -7.92
N GLY A 328 17.56 -29.14 -7.60
CA GLY A 328 17.95 -30.32 -8.36
C GLY A 328 18.83 -30.03 -9.59
N GLN A 329 19.28 -28.80 -9.77
CA GLN A 329 20.14 -28.36 -10.89
C GLN A 329 21.45 -29.14 -11.01
N GLN A 330 21.95 -29.70 -9.93
CA GLN A 330 23.17 -30.54 -9.90
C GLN A 330 23.00 -31.93 -10.54
N LYS A 331 21.74 -32.35 -10.77
CA LYS A 331 21.39 -33.67 -11.29
C LYS A 331 20.97 -33.66 -12.74
N VAL A 332 20.98 -32.50 -13.38
CA VAL A 332 20.55 -32.31 -14.76
C VAL A 332 21.73 -31.95 -15.66
N SER A 333 21.63 -32.36 -16.90
CA SER A 333 22.51 -31.99 -18.00
C SER A 333 21.65 -31.56 -19.18
N GLU A 334 22.26 -31.01 -20.23
CA GLU A 334 21.55 -30.62 -21.46
C GLU A 334 20.67 -31.76 -21.99
N GLY A 335 19.40 -31.49 -22.23
CA GLY A 335 18.43 -32.46 -22.74
C GLY A 335 17.89 -33.48 -21.71
N THR A 336 18.29 -33.44 -20.44
CA THR A 336 17.79 -34.32 -19.40
C THR A 336 16.28 -34.20 -19.25
N LYS A 337 15.55 -35.34 -19.31
CA LYS A 337 14.12 -35.37 -19.02
C LYS A 337 13.88 -35.05 -17.54
N ILE A 338 12.98 -34.10 -17.27
CA ILE A 338 12.67 -33.61 -15.94
C ILE A 338 11.19 -33.81 -15.61
N ALA A 339 10.91 -33.99 -14.33
CA ALA A 339 9.57 -33.94 -13.72
C ALA A 339 9.55 -32.80 -12.70
N GLU A 340 8.63 -31.86 -12.90
CA GLU A 340 8.44 -30.77 -11.97
C GLU A 340 7.81 -31.29 -10.65
N LEU A 341 8.31 -30.79 -9.52
CA LEU A 341 7.82 -31.10 -8.17
C LEU A 341 6.73 -30.13 -7.77
#